data_7c81376e9478d5b781af42eb9a34eb07
#
_entry.id   7c81376e9478d5b781af42eb9a34eb07
#
_cell.length_a   1.000
_cell.length_b   1.000
_cell.length_c   1.000
_cell.angle_alpha   90.00
_cell.angle_beta   90.00
_cell.angle_gamma   90.00
#
_symmetry.space_group_name_H-M   'P 1'
#
loop_
_entity.id
_entity.type
_entity.pdbx_description
1 polymer ?
#
loop_
_entity_poly.entity_id
_entity_poly.type
_entity_poly.pdbx_seq_one_letter_code
_entity_poly.pdbx_strand_id
1 'polypeptide(L)'
;PLLARRIEIRSVALTEPDLRLERLAEKNNNWTFDFRREPGAEPRWSVSLGRLLLSKGELGYDDALRKLSVSGTVDTLPADQTEDGRYGIGFDFSGWQGKAEVRGSGKAGQLLSLREEQLDYPLKLDARAGRLGATAEGTIANPRQLSGVDLQVNLKGGSLADLFPLTGIVLPDTPPFQTRGQLVGTLKPDGAVWQYQGFTGTVGKSDLAGDVTYTSAKPRPILKGSMKSKLLRLEDLGPVVGAKSNNPDKKQRAGKVLPDDPFDTSRWDKMDLDLQYTGQRIERPQAVPLDSLRAHAVMDNAQLKLAPLD
;
A
#
# COMPACT_ATOMS: atom_id res chain seq x y z
N PRO A 1 17.88 -25.27 36.09
CA PRO A 1 17.59 -24.00 35.35
C PRO A 1 18.05 -22.76 36.13
N LEU A 2 17.71 -22.57 37.40
CA LEU A 2 18.10 -21.38 38.19
C LEU A 2 19.60 -21.21 38.35
N LEU A 3 20.35 -22.30 38.49
CA LEU A 3 21.82 -22.29 38.55
C LEU A 3 22.47 -21.85 37.24
N ALA A 4 21.78 -22.07 36.09
CA ALA A 4 22.23 -21.64 34.78
C ALA A 4 21.77 -20.21 34.43
N ARG A 5 21.18 -19.46 35.37
CA ARG A 5 20.61 -18.12 35.15
C ARG A 5 19.64 -18.05 33.97
N ARG A 6 18.91 -19.14 33.75
CA ARG A 6 17.92 -19.26 32.64
C ARG A 6 16.54 -19.50 33.22
N ILE A 7 15.58 -18.66 32.81
CA ILE A 7 14.17 -18.77 33.13
C ILE A 7 13.45 -19.21 31.88
N GLU A 8 12.75 -20.34 31.94
CA GLU A 8 11.95 -20.86 30.86
C GLU A 8 10.47 -20.75 31.23
N ILE A 9 9.75 -19.90 30.51
CA ILE A 9 8.30 -19.73 30.65
C ILE A 9 7.65 -20.47 29.47
N ARG A 10 6.92 -21.55 29.76
CA ARG A 10 6.32 -22.38 28.70
C ARG A 10 5.23 -21.64 27.95
N SER A 11 4.38 -20.90 28.67
CA SER A 11 3.26 -20.19 28.09
C SER A 11 2.88 -18.99 28.94
N VAL A 12 2.52 -17.90 28.28
CA VAL A 12 1.85 -16.74 28.88
C VAL A 12 0.54 -16.54 28.14
N ALA A 13 -0.55 -16.41 28.88
CA ALA A 13 -1.86 -16.06 28.35
C ALA A 13 -2.23 -14.66 28.84
N LEU A 14 -2.59 -13.78 27.93
CA LEU A 14 -3.11 -12.46 28.22
C LEU A 14 -4.58 -12.42 27.84
N THR A 15 -5.42 -12.08 28.81
CA THR A 15 -6.87 -11.92 28.59
C THR A 15 -7.19 -10.43 28.64
N GLU A 16 -7.88 -9.97 27.62
CA GLU A 16 -8.31 -8.57 27.46
C GLU A 16 -7.15 -7.56 27.59
N PRO A 17 -5.95 -7.81 26.97
CA PRO A 17 -4.92 -6.80 26.94
C PRO A 17 -5.35 -5.61 26.07
N ASP A 18 -5.16 -4.38 26.58
CA ASP A 18 -5.36 -3.13 25.81
C ASP A 18 -3.98 -2.53 25.49
N LEU A 19 -3.66 -2.43 24.20
CA LEU A 19 -2.43 -1.83 23.69
C LEU A 19 -2.74 -0.63 22.82
N ARG A 20 -2.25 0.54 23.21
CA ARG A 20 -2.40 1.78 22.43
C ARG A 20 -1.06 2.29 21.95
N LEU A 21 -0.91 2.33 20.63
CA LEU A 21 0.27 2.84 19.96
C LEU A 21 -0.03 4.24 19.42
N GLU A 22 0.80 5.22 19.74
CA GLU A 22 0.60 6.60 19.36
C GLU A 22 1.87 7.19 18.74
N ARG A 23 1.72 7.87 17.60
CA ARG A 23 2.77 8.64 16.95
C ARG A 23 2.33 10.09 16.71
N LEU A 24 2.97 11.03 17.39
CA LEU A 24 2.70 12.45 17.27
C LEU A 24 3.59 13.13 16.22
N ALA A 25 4.85 12.66 16.06
CA ALA A 25 5.83 13.20 15.12
C ALA A 25 6.82 12.10 14.68
N GLU A 26 7.70 12.38 13.70
CA GLU A 26 8.63 11.37 13.13
C GLU A 26 9.43 10.58 14.17
N LYS A 27 9.82 11.22 15.27
CA LYS A 27 10.61 10.58 16.35
C LYS A 27 9.88 10.58 17.69
N ASN A 28 8.61 10.95 17.70
CA ASN A 28 7.78 11.02 18.91
C ASN A 28 6.68 9.98 18.84
N ASN A 29 6.93 8.82 19.43
CA ASN A 29 5.98 7.71 19.55
C ASN A 29 6.16 7.03 20.91
N ASN A 30 5.15 6.26 21.34
CA ASN A 30 5.14 5.61 22.64
C ASN A 30 5.63 4.14 22.62
N TRP A 31 6.21 3.67 21.51
CA TRP A 31 6.72 2.30 21.38
C TRP A 31 8.23 2.21 21.12
N THR A 32 8.90 3.33 20.88
CA THR A 32 10.36 3.35 20.72
C THR A 32 10.99 3.69 22.06
N PHE A 33 11.63 2.70 22.66
CA PHE A 33 12.32 2.84 23.94
C PHE A 33 13.83 2.81 23.71
N ASP A 34 14.54 3.86 24.14
CA ASP A 34 15.99 3.93 24.10
C ASP A 34 16.57 3.26 25.38
N PHE A 35 16.69 1.95 25.34
CA PHE A 35 17.36 1.23 26.39
C PHE A 35 18.87 1.32 26.18
N ARG A 36 19.52 2.31 26.82
CA ARG A 36 20.99 2.38 26.87
C ARG A 36 21.52 1.14 27.64
N ARG A 37 21.96 0.14 26.88
CA ARG A 37 22.78 -0.93 27.45
C ARG A 37 24.21 -0.44 27.50
N GLU A 38 24.86 -0.62 28.69
CA GLU A 38 26.31 -0.46 28.77
C GLU A 38 26.96 -1.48 27.84
N PRO A 39 27.87 -1.04 26.94
CA PRO A 39 28.56 -1.96 26.05
C PRO A 39 29.35 -2.99 26.87
N GLY A 40 29.09 -4.27 26.64
CA GLY A 40 29.82 -5.37 27.31
C GLY A 40 29.13 -5.98 28.53
N ALA A 41 27.97 -5.49 28.98
CA ALA A 41 27.22 -6.15 30.05
C ALA A 41 26.48 -7.37 29.52
N GLU A 42 26.97 -8.56 29.79
CA GLU A 42 26.20 -9.79 29.54
C GLU A 42 24.91 -9.79 30.37
N PRO A 43 23.77 -10.23 29.79
CA PRO A 43 22.53 -10.31 30.57
C PRO A 43 22.72 -11.28 31.72
N ARG A 44 22.50 -10.82 32.94
CA ARG A 44 22.64 -11.66 34.16
C ARG A 44 21.68 -12.86 34.16
N TRP A 45 20.60 -12.77 33.39
CA TRP A 45 19.57 -13.80 33.25
C TRP A 45 19.07 -13.85 31.80
N SER A 46 18.89 -15.06 31.28
CA SER A 46 18.18 -15.27 30.03
C SER A 46 16.74 -15.71 30.31
N VAL A 47 15.78 -15.08 29.66
CA VAL A 47 14.35 -15.44 29.72
C VAL A 47 13.92 -15.92 28.37
N SER A 48 13.43 -17.14 28.28
CA SER A 48 12.82 -17.71 27.08
C SER A 48 11.33 -17.90 27.31
N LEU A 49 10.50 -17.46 26.34
CA LEU A 49 9.07 -17.62 26.33
C LEU A 49 8.69 -18.54 25.18
N GLY A 50 8.05 -19.67 25.48
CA GLY A 50 7.70 -20.68 24.48
C GLY A 50 6.42 -20.37 23.72
N ARG A 51 5.40 -19.80 24.38
CA ARG A 51 4.12 -19.47 23.75
C ARG A 51 3.51 -18.23 24.37
N LEU A 52 2.95 -17.38 23.51
CA LEU A 52 2.14 -16.22 23.91
C LEU A 52 0.74 -16.37 23.30
N LEU A 53 -0.27 -16.39 24.15
CA LEU A 53 -1.67 -16.50 23.77
C LEU A 53 -2.36 -15.18 24.09
N LEU A 54 -3.17 -14.71 23.16
CA LEU A 54 -4.05 -13.55 23.36
C LEU A 54 -5.50 -14.00 23.30
N SER A 55 -6.33 -13.43 24.16
CA SER A 55 -7.77 -13.58 24.12
C SER A 55 -8.41 -12.22 24.32
N LYS A 56 -9.26 -11.80 23.40
CA LYS A 56 -9.95 -10.51 23.38
C LYS A 56 -9.00 -9.32 23.55
N GLY A 57 -7.85 -9.36 22.86
CA GLY A 57 -6.90 -8.25 22.88
C GLY A 57 -7.47 -7.06 22.12
N GLU A 58 -7.34 -5.85 22.67
CA GLU A 58 -7.65 -4.59 22.00
C GLU A 58 -6.36 -3.90 21.55
N LEU A 59 -6.37 -3.38 20.33
CA LEU A 59 -5.27 -2.65 19.73
C LEU A 59 -5.75 -1.32 19.18
N GLY A 60 -5.17 -0.22 19.66
CA GLY A 60 -5.35 1.13 19.10
C GLY A 60 -4.07 1.60 18.44
N TYR A 61 -4.17 2.27 17.30
CA TYR A 61 -3.06 2.91 16.62
C TYR A 61 -3.47 4.30 16.13
N ASP A 62 -2.83 5.33 16.68
CA ASP A 62 -3.04 6.73 16.33
C ASP A 62 -1.76 7.32 15.74
N ASP A 63 -1.85 7.82 14.49
CA ASP A 63 -0.74 8.41 13.74
C ASP A 63 -1.11 9.79 13.24
N ALA A 64 -0.67 10.82 13.95
CA ALA A 64 -0.96 12.22 13.61
C ALA A 64 -0.34 12.64 12.27
N LEU A 65 0.82 12.07 11.87
CA LEU A 65 1.48 12.40 10.60
C LEU A 65 0.68 11.89 9.39
N ARG A 66 0.12 10.68 9.52
CA ARG A 66 -0.68 10.04 8.46
C ARG A 66 -2.16 10.32 8.59
N LYS A 67 -2.58 11.04 9.65
CA LYS A 67 -3.99 11.25 10.00
C LYS A 67 -4.76 9.93 10.04
N LEU A 68 -4.14 8.91 10.61
CA LEU A 68 -4.68 7.55 10.75
C LEU A 68 -5.01 7.30 12.21
N SER A 69 -6.25 6.92 12.50
CA SER A 69 -6.70 6.48 13.81
C SER A 69 -7.52 5.22 13.62
N VAL A 70 -7.04 4.10 14.09
CA VAL A 70 -7.68 2.80 13.98
C VAL A 70 -7.67 2.07 15.31
N SER A 71 -8.74 1.35 15.58
CA SER A 71 -8.85 0.42 16.72
C SER A 71 -9.36 -0.92 16.23
N GLY A 72 -9.04 -1.97 16.95
CA GLY A 72 -9.46 -3.30 16.55
C GLY A 72 -9.19 -4.34 17.63
N THR A 73 -9.50 -5.58 17.29
CA THR A 73 -9.29 -6.72 18.16
C THR A 73 -8.21 -7.64 17.60
N VAL A 74 -7.56 -8.37 18.48
CA VAL A 74 -6.56 -9.37 18.12
C VAL A 74 -6.69 -10.58 19.03
N ASP A 75 -6.79 -11.76 18.43
CA ASP A 75 -6.94 -13.03 19.13
C ASP A 75 -5.98 -14.08 18.60
N THR A 76 -5.55 -14.99 19.46
CA THR A 76 -4.88 -16.21 19.01
C THR A 76 -5.90 -17.09 18.30
N LEU A 77 -5.58 -17.53 17.10
CA LEU A 77 -6.45 -18.39 16.30
C LEU A 77 -6.61 -19.78 16.93
N PRO A 78 -7.82 -20.34 16.94
CA PRO A 78 -8.04 -21.74 17.27
C PRO A 78 -7.40 -22.64 16.19
N ALA A 79 -7.07 -23.87 16.56
CA ALA A 79 -6.27 -24.78 15.73
C ALA A 79 -6.86 -25.05 14.33
N ASP A 80 -8.17 -25.08 14.21
CA ASP A 80 -8.91 -25.27 12.94
C ASP A 80 -8.86 -24.06 11.99
N GLN A 81 -8.42 -22.88 12.47
CA GLN A 81 -8.33 -21.64 11.71
C GLN A 81 -6.89 -21.22 11.36
N THR A 82 -5.90 -21.99 11.81
CA THR A 82 -4.48 -21.66 11.62
C THR A 82 -3.96 -21.95 10.22
N GLU A 83 -4.73 -22.62 9.35
CA GLU A 83 -4.33 -23.04 8.01
C GLU A 83 -2.99 -23.84 8.09
N ASP A 84 -3.03 -24.99 8.75
CA ASP A 84 -1.86 -25.88 9.01
C ASP A 84 -0.73 -25.20 9.81
N GLY A 85 -1.09 -24.29 10.71
CA GLY A 85 -0.13 -23.60 11.57
C GLY A 85 0.55 -22.41 10.91
N ARG A 86 0.18 -22.06 9.68
CA ARG A 86 0.71 -20.89 8.97
C ARG A 86 0.39 -19.60 9.70
N TYR A 87 -0.85 -19.43 10.18
CA TYR A 87 -1.28 -18.24 10.92
C TYR A 87 -1.43 -18.55 12.41
N GLY A 88 -1.09 -17.58 13.24
CA GLY A 88 -1.18 -17.71 14.70
C GLY A 88 -2.16 -16.75 15.34
N ILE A 89 -2.44 -15.62 14.70
CA ILE A 89 -3.38 -14.60 15.18
C ILE A 89 -4.39 -14.21 14.10
N GLY A 90 -5.61 -13.92 14.53
CA GLY A 90 -6.63 -13.21 13.78
C GLY A 90 -6.77 -11.79 14.32
N PHE A 91 -7.09 -10.85 13.44
CA PHE A 91 -7.33 -9.47 13.83
C PHE A 91 -8.42 -8.84 12.96
N ASP A 92 -9.09 -7.87 13.53
CA ASP A 92 -9.95 -6.95 12.80
C ASP A 92 -9.69 -5.52 13.28
N PHE A 93 -9.97 -4.55 12.41
CA PHE A 93 -9.79 -3.13 12.74
C PHE A 93 -10.80 -2.26 12.02
N SER A 94 -11.09 -1.12 12.62
CA SER A 94 -11.88 -0.05 12.03
C SER A 94 -11.38 1.31 12.52
N GLY A 95 -11.68 2.36 11.75
CA GLY A 95 -11.27 3.71 12.12
C GLY A 95 -11.29 4.64 10.93
N TRP A 96 -10.37 5.59 10.91
CA TRP A 96 -10.35 6.68 9.94
C TRP A 96 -8.94 6.97 9.45
N GLN A 97 -8.83 7.23 8.16
CA GLN A 97 -7.65 7.88 7.58
C GLN A 97 -8.08 9.20 6.93
N GLY A 98 -7.71 10.31 7.55
CA GLY A 98 -8.22 11.62 7.18
C GLY A 98 -9.74 11.68 7.29
N LYS A 99 -10.43 11.71 6.14
CA LYS A 99 -11.91 11.68 6.07
C LYS A 99 -12.48 10.34 5.62
N ALA A 100 -11.64 9.38 5.27
CA ALA A 100 -12.05 8.08 4.79
C ALA A 100 -12.18 7.09 5.95
N GLU A 101 -13.32 6.44 6.06
CA GLU A 101 -13.48 5.30 6.95
C GLU A 101 -12.61 4.14 6.43
N VAL A 102 -11.83 3.54 7.32
CA VAL A 102 -11.02 2.35 7.04
C VAL A 102 -11.48 1.22 7.94
N ARG A 103 -11.54 0.02 7.37
CA ARG A 103 -11.86 -1.20 8.11
C ARG A 103 -11.24 -2.39 7.42
N GLY A 104 -10.96 -3.43 8.18
CA GLY A 104 -10.42 -4.65 7.63
C GLY A 104 -10.31 -5.74 8.67
N SER A 105 -9.97 -6.92 8.18
CA SER A 105 -9.70 -8.09 9.00
C SER A 105 -8.60 -8.92 8.33
N GLY A 106 -7.99 -9.78 9.11
CA GLY A 106 -6.94 -10.61 8.58
C GLY A 106 -6.42 -11.65 9.54
N LYS A 107 -5.40 -12.35 9.06
CA LYS A 107 -4.64 -13.32 9.82
C LYS A 107 -3.15 -12.99 9.68
N ALA A 108 -2.38 -13.27 10.70
CA ALA A 108 -0.93 -13.10 10.67
C ALA A 108 -0.23 -14.23 11.43
N GLY A 109 1.08 -14.31 11.28
CA GLY A 109 1.91 -15.31 11.95
C GLY A 109 1.79 -15.25 13.47
N GLN A 110 2.56 -16.09 14.16
CA GLN A 110 2.56 -16.10 15.62
C GLN A 110 3.22 -14.84 16.18
N LEU A 111 2.71 -14.31 17.29
CA LEU A 111 3.25 -13.09 17.91
C LEU A 111 4.72 -13.20 18.33
N LEU A 112 5.16 -14.35 18.81
CA LEU A 112 6.55 -14.54 19.18
C LEU A 112 7.50 -14.52 17.99
N SER A 113 7.04 -14.93 16.81
CA SER A 113 7.82 -14.89 15.58
C SER A 113 8.08 -13.46 15.08
N LEU A 114 7.36 -12.46 15.59
CA LEU A 114 7.70 -11.05 15.34
C LEU A 114 9.09 -10.65 15.87
N ARG A 115 9.69 -11.44 16.76
CA ARG A 115 11.03 -11.19 17.32
C ARG A 115 12.15 -11.76 16.46
N GLU A 116 11.83 -12.68 15.57
CA GLU A 116 12.80 -13.35 14.70
C GLU A 116 13.12 -12.43 13.51
N GLU A 117 14.41 -12.33 13.20
CA GLU A 117 14.85 -11.66 11.98
C GLU A 117 14.92 -12.69 10.86
N GLN A 118 14.52 -12.29 9.65
CA GLN A 118 14.53 -13.14 8.44
C GLN A 118 13.56 -14.34 8.47
N LEU A 119 12.43 -14.20 9.14
CA LEU A 119 11.35 -15.17 9.06
C LEU A 119 10.33 -14.71 8.00
N ASP A 120 9.87 -15.63 7.17
CA ASP A 120 8.72 -15.39 6.26
C ASP A 120 7.42 -15.28 7.08
N TYR A 121 7.23 -14.12 7.72
CA TYR A 121 6.08 -13.86 8.56
C TYR A 121 4.82 -13.72 7.71
N PRO A 122 3.87 -14.65 7.78
CA PRO A 122 2.72 -14.67 6.92
C PRO A 122 1.72 -13.58 7.29
N LEU A 123 1.11 -13.01 6.26
CA LEU A 123 0.03 -12.03 6.38
C LEU A 123 -1.06 -12.33 5.36
N LYS A 124 -2.30 -12.25 5.81
CA LYS A 124 -3.51 -12.27 4.98
C LYS A 124 -4.43 -11.16 5.44
N LEU A 125 -4.83 -10.28 4.53
CA LEU A 125 -5.56 -9.06 4.83
C LEU A 125 -6.70 -8.85 3.83
N ASP A 126 -7.89 -8.49 4.31
CA ASP A 126 -8.97 -7.86 3.55
C ASP A 126 -9.26 -6.49 4.18
N ALA A 127 -9.14 -5.44 3.41
CA ALA A 127 -9.29 -4.07 3.90
C ALA A 127 -10.12 -3.22 2.93
N ARG A 128 -10.78 -2.22 3.48
CA ARG A 128 -11.55 -1.21 2.74
C ARG A 128 -11.24 0.17 3.28
N ALA A 129 -11.16 1.15 2.37
CA ALA A 129 -11.01 2.56 2.71
C ALA A 129 -11.90 3.39 1.78
N GLY A 130 -13.04 3.85 2.28
CA GLY A 130 -14.05 4.50 1.44
C GLY A 130 -14.50 3.57 0.29
N ARG A 131 -14.24 3.99 -0.96
CA ARG A 131 -14.57 3.20 -2.18
C ARG A 131 -13.49 2.20 -2.59
N LEU A 132 -12.35 2.22 -1.92
CA LEU A 132 -11.25 1.29 -2.18
C LEU A 132 -11.44 -0.02 -1.43
N GLY A 133 -11.14 -1.13 -2.08
CA GLY A 133 -11.00 -2.44 -1.46
C GLY A 133 -9.66 -3.04 -1.83
N ALA A 134 -9.03 -3.69 -0.86
CA ALA A 134 -7.74 -4.36 -1.03
C ALA A 134 -7.75 -5.72 -0.35
N THR A 135 -7.26 -6.75 -1.04
CA THR A 135 -6.87 -7.99 -0.41
C THR A 135 -5.38 -8.20 -0.62
N ALA A 136 -4.69 -8.69 0.39
CA ALA A 136 -3.27 -8.98 0.31
C ALA A 136 -2.97 -10.31 1.01
N GLU A 137 -2.12 -11.14 0.42
CA GLU A 137 -1.68 -12.39 1.02
C GLU A 137 -0.23 -12.67 0.63
N GLY A 138 0.60 -13.08 1.59
CA GLY A 138 2.00 -13.39 1.37
C GLY A 138 2.82 -13.35 2.64
N THR A 139 4.02 -12.79 2.57
CA THR A 139 4.98 -12.77 3.68
C THR A 139 5.68 -11.44 3.85
N ILE A 140 6.19 -11.22 5.06
CA ILE A 140 7.04 -10.09 5.41
C ILE A 140 8.29 -10.65 6.10
N ALA A 141 9.47 -10.52 5.48
CA ALA A 141 10.70 -11.11 6.04
C ALA A 141 11.12 -10.45 7.36
N ASN A 142 10.86 -9.16 7.52
CA ASN A 142 11.11 -8.45 8.78
C ASN A 142 9.90 -7.58 9.14
N PRO A 143 8.90 -8.13 9.83
CA PRO A 143 7.65 -7.42 10.12
C PRO A 143 7.83 -6.19 11.02
N ARG A 144 8.84 -6.19 11.90
CA ARG A 144 9.12 -5.04 12.79
C ARG A 144 9.62 -3.81 12.03
N GLN A 145 10.30 -4.00 10.90
CA GLN A 145 10.85 -2.95 10.06
C GLN A 145 10.05 -2.77 8.77
N LEU A 146 9.01 -3.57 8.53
CA LEU A 146 8.27 -3.64 7.28
C LEU A 146 9.20 -3.77 6.06
N SER A 147 10.24 -4.62 6.20
CA SER A 147 11.17 -4.90 5.11
C SER A 147 11.03 -6.33 4.61
N GLY A 148 11.36 -6.54 3.33
CA GLY A 148 11.13 -7.82 2.68
C GLY A 148 9.64 -8.16 2.57
N VAL A 149 8.81 -7.17 2.26
CA VAL A 149 7.39 -7.37 1.96
C VAL A 149 7.28 -8.05 0.61
N ASP A 150 6.53 -9.15 0.56
CA ASP A 150 6.20 -9.89 -0.66
C ASP A 150 4.75 -10.38 -0.56
N LEU A 151 3.84 -9.63 -1.18
CA LEU A 151 2.41 -9.84 -1.08
C LEU A 151 1.75 -9.91 -2.46
N GLN A 152 0.92 -10.91 -2.70
CA GLN A 152 -0.06 -10.86 -3.78
C GLN A 152 -1.18 -9.93 -3.38
N VAL A 153 -1.40 -8.88 -4.17
CA VAL A 153 -2.35 -7.82 -3.86
C VAL A 153 -3.40 -7.73 -4.95
N ASN A 154 -4.67 -7.66 -4.54
CA ASN A 154 -5.77 -7.26 -5.41
C ASN A 154 -6.32 -5.94 -4.91
N LEU A 155 -6.44 -4.97 -5.81
CA LEU A 155 -6.99 -3.65 -5.54
C LEU A 155 -8.21 -3.40 -6.43
N LYS A 156 -9.23 -2.75 -5.90
CA LYS A 156 -10.38 -2.26 -6.64
C LYS A 156 -10.89 -0.96 -6.07
N GLY A 157 -11.44 -0.12 -6.91
CA GLY A 157 -11.94 1.18 -6.44
C GLY A 157 -12.77 1.91 -7.47
N GLY A 158 -13.31 3.05 -7.05
CA GLY A 158 -14.12 3.92 -7.91
C GLY A 158 -13.28 4.73 -8.88
N SER A 159 -12.03 5.06 -8.50
CA SER A 159 -11.07 5.80 -9.32
C SER A 159 -9.64 5.52 -8.82
N LEU A 160 -8.66 5.55 -9.71
CA LEU A 160 -7.24 5.49 -9.33
C LEU A 160 -6.83 6.69 -8.44
N ALA A 161 -7.47 7.86 -8.62
CA ALA A 161 -7.23 9.02 -7.77
C ALA A 161 -7.59 8.78 -6.30
N ASP A 162 -8.47 7.83 -5.98
CA ASP A 162 -8.84 7.46 -4.62
C ASP A 162 -7.66 6.84 -3.83
N LEU A 163 -6.60 6.40 -4.52
CA LEU A 163 -5.38 5.87 -3.89
C LEU A 163 -4.52 6.95 -3.24
N PHE A 164 -4.61 8.21 -3.69
CA PHE A 164 -3.76 9.31 -3.22
C PHE A 164 -3.79 9.51 -1.69
N PRO A 165 -4.94 9.53 -1.00
CA PRO A 165 -4.96 9.73 0.46
C PRO A 165 -4.21 8.65 1.23
N LEU A 166 -4.14 7.42 0.69
CA LEU A 166 -3.50 6.27 1.33
C LEU A 166 -2.01 6.18 1.02
N THR A 167 -1.63 6.48 -0.23
CA THR A 167 -0.29 6.19 -0.76
C THR A 167 0.55 7.45 -1.01
N GLY A 168 -0.10 8.61 -1.17
CA GLY A 168 0.56 9.83 -1.67
C GLY A 168 0.89 9.80 -3.16
N ILE A 169 0.55 8.71 -3.87
CA ILE A 169 0.80 8.58 -5.31
C ILE A 169 -0.27 9.34 -6.09
N VAL A 170 0.16 10.27 -6.92
CA VAL A 170 -0.73 11.07 -7.77
C VAL A 170 -1.10 10.25 -9.01
N LEU A 171 -2.36 9.86 -9.11
CA LEU A 171 -2.92 9.12 -10.23
C LEU A 171 -4.14 9.86 -10.80
N PRO A 172 -4.48 9.65 -12.08
CA PRO A 172 -5.62 10.32 -12.71
C PRO A 172 -6.95 9.90 -12.10
N ASP A 173 -7.93 10.79 -12.21
CA ASP A 173 -9.33 10.46 -11.91
C ASP A 173 -9.92 9.62 -13.05
N THR A 174 -10.14 8.35 -12.79
CA THR A 174 -10.54 7.34 -13.78
C THR A 174 -11.92 6.77 -13.46
N PRO A 175 -12.54 6.05 -14.42
CA PRO A 175 -13.62 5.11 -14.10
C PRO A 175 -13.18 4.05 -13.07
N PRO A 176 -14.11 3.22 -12.58
CA PRO A 176 -13.81 2.14 -11.68
C PRO A 176 -12.68 1.23 -12.21
N PHE A 177 -11.81 0.82 -11.32
CA PHE A 177 -10.68 -0.01 -11.64
C PHE A 177 -10.62 -1.27 -10.76
N GLN A 178 -9.93 -2.27 -11.28
CA GLN A 178 -9.48 -3.42 -10.52
C GLN A 178 -8.11 -3.87 -11.04
N THR A 179 -7.24 -4.30 -10.15
CA THR A 179 -5.91 -4.80 -10.52
C THR A 179 -5.43 -5.84 -9.53
N ARG A 180 -4.60 -6.75 -10.02
CA ARG A 180 -3.88 -7.73 -9.20
C ARG A 180 -2.43 -7.77 -9.63
N GLY A 181 -1.53 -7.98 -8.66
CA GLY A 181 -0.09 -8.08 -8.90
C GLY A 181 0.65 -8.38 -7.62
N GLN A 182 1.96 -8.54 -7.72
CA GLN A 182 2.85 -8.78 -6.60
C GLN A 182 3.39 -7.44 -6.08
N LEU A 183 3.18 -7.15 -4.81
CA LEU A 183 3.75 -6.00 -4.12
C LEU A 183 4.98 -6.43 -3.35
N VAL A 184 6.14 -5.99 -3.82
CA VAL A 184 7.43 -6.21 -3.14
C VAL A 184 7.95 -4.89 -2.62
N GLY A 185 8.48 -4.88 -1.40
CA GLY A 185 8.94 -3.60 -0.89
C GLY A 185 9.70 -3.63 0.40
N THR A 186 10.27 -2.47 0.70
CA THR A 186 11.02 -2.23 1.92
C THR A 186 10.77 -0.81 2.39
N LEU A 187 10.41 -0.67 3.65
CA LEU A 187 10.38 0.60 4.35
C LEU A 187 11.71 0.77 5.09
N LYS A 188 12.49 1.79 4.70
CA LYS A 188 13.75 2.14 5.35
C LYS A 188 13.60 3.45 6.12
N PRO A 189 14.47 3.75 7.11
CA PRO A 189 14.44 5.02 7.84
C PRO A 189 14.59 6.26 6.96
N ASP A 190 15.31 6.13 5.85
CA ASP A 190 15.60 7.19 4.86
C ASP A 190 14.63 7.21 3.67
N GLY A 191 13.68 6.29 3.63
CA GLY A 191 12.65 6.22 2.60
C GLY A 191 12.13 4.82 2.34
N ALA A 192 11.19 4.70 1.42
CA ALA A 192 10.57 3.45 1.03
C ALA A 192 10.76 3.17 -0.46
N VAL A 193 10.94 1.91 -0.80
CA VAL A 193 10.88 1.42 -2.19
C VAL A 193 9.79 0.38 -2.27
N TRP A 194 8.81 0.61 -3.13
CA TRP A 194 7.69 -0.29 -3.39
C TRP A 194 7.62 -0.62 -4.86
N GLN A 195 7.53 -1.89 -5.20
CA GLN A 195 7.41 -2.38 -6.57
C GLN A 195 6.10 -3.15 -6.68
N TYR A 196 5.26 -2.76 -7.63
CA TYR A 196 4.06 -3.50 -7.99
C TYR A 196 4.33 -4.19 -9.32
N GLN A 197 4.66 -5.49 -9.23
CA GLN A 197 5.23 -6.28 -10.31
C GLN A 197 4.19 -7.17 -10.98
N GLY A 198 4.32 -7.35 -12.29
CA GLY A 198 3.49 -8.23 -13.09
C GLY A 198 2.00 -7.92 -12.94
N PHE A 199 1.65 -6.68 -12.65
CA PHE A 199 0.25 -6.36 -12.42
C PHE A 199 -0.56 -6.46 -13.71
N THR A 200 -1.79 -6.90 -13.56
CA THR A 200 -2.81 -6.92 -14.60
C THR A 200 -4.11 -6.38 -14.04
N GLY A 201 -4.90 -5.72 -14.88
CA GLY A 201 -6.17 -5.16 -14.41
C GLY A 201 -6.95 -4.47 -15.51
N THR A 202 -7.99 -3.77 -15.08
CA THR A 202 -8.85 -2.95 -15.94
C THR A 202 -9.08 -1.59 -15.29
N VAL A 203 -9.23 -0.58 -16.13
CA VAL A 203 -9.68 0.76 -15.78
C VAL A 203 -10.80 1.11 -16.75
N GLY A 204 -12.03 1.22 -16.25
CA GLY A 204 -13.21 1.32 -17.13
C GLY A 204 -13.31 0.12 -18.07
N LYS A 205 -13.19 0.37 -19.36
CA LYS A 205 -13.18 -0.65 -20.41
C LYS A 205 -11.78 -0.95 -20.97
N SER A 206 -10.76 -0.24 -20.52
CA SER A 206 -9.36 -0.45 -20.88
C SER A 206 -8.74 -1.56 -20.04
N ASP A 207 -7.88 -2.37 -20.64
CA ASP A 207 -6.99 -3.26 -19.90
C ASP A 207 -5.66 -2.54 -19.60
N LEU A 208 -5.01 -2.96 -18.53
CA LEU A 208 -3.72 -2.41 -18.11
C LEU A 208 -2.86 -3.51 -17.46
N ALA A 209 -1.61 -3.56 -17.86
CA ALA A 209 -0.63 -4.49 -17.27
C ALA A 209 0.76 -3.83 -17.23
N GLY A 210 1.64 -4.31 -16.35
CA GLY A 210 2.99 -3.78 -16.28
C GLY A 210 3.67 -3.96 -14.93
N ASP A 211 4.68 -3.10 -14.74
CA ASP A 211 5.49 -3.05 -13.53
C ASP A 211 5.71 -1.58 -13.17
N VAL A 212 5.51 -1.23 -11.91
CA VAL A 212 5.76 0.13 -11.41
C VAL A 212 6.55 0.09 -10.12
N THR A 213 7.46 1.03 -9.97
CA THR A 213 8.30 1.21 -8.78
C THR A 213 8.09 2.62 -8.24
N TYR A 214 7.66 2.71 -7.01
CA TYR A 214 7.60 3.94 -6.24
C TYR A 214 8.79 4.01 -5.31
N THR A 215 9.56 5.10 -5.38
CA THR A 215 10.68 5.37 -4.50
C THR A 215 10.42 6.67 -3.75
N SER A 216 10.34 6.58 -2.43
CA SER A 216 10.33 7.76 -1.57
C SER A 216 11.71 8.42 -1.61
N ALA A 217 11.78 9.64 -2.12
CA ALA A 217 13.01 10.39 -2.28
C ALA A 217 12.80 11.86 -1.88
N LYS A 218 13.89 12.56 -1.59
CA LYS A 218 13.90 14.01 -1.39
C LYS A 218 14.49 14.69 -2.62
N PRO A 219 13.97 15.81 -3.10
CA PRO A 219 12.86 16.59 -2.54
C PRO A 219 11.48 15.99 -2.80
N ARG A 220 11.32 15.08 -3.74
CA ARG A 220 10.03 14.46 -4.12
C ARG A 220 10.18 12.97 -4.35
N PRO A 221 9.13 12.18 -4.10
CA PRO A 221 9.09 10.79 -4.51
C PRO A 221 9.04 10.68 -6.04
N ILE A 222 9.47 9.52 -6.55
CA ILE A 222 9.44 9.22 -7.99
C ILE A 222 8.68 7.91 -8.25
N LEU A 223 7.82 7.92 -9.28
CA LEU A 223 7.16 6.74 -9.82
C LEU A 223 7.78 6.40 -11.17
N LYS A 224 8.36 5.20 -11.28
CA LYS A 224 8.94 4.68 -12.52
C LYS A 224 8.26 3.39 -12.93
N GLY A 225 8.21 3.13 -14.24
CA GLY A 225 7.72 1.83 -14.69
C GLY A 225 7.42 1.72 -16.16
N SER A 226 6.91 0.56 -16.52
CA SER A 226 6.42 0.25 -17.86
C SER A 226 5.02 -0.32 -17.78
N MET A 227 4.16 0.17 -18.65
CA MET A 227 2.77 -0.25 -18.74
C MET A 227 2.43 -0.62 -20.17
N LYS A 228 1.49 -1.56 -20.32
CA LYS A 228 1.00 -2.00 -21.61
C LYS A 228 -0.49 -2.29 -21.56
N SER A 229 -1.16 -2.12 -22.70
CA SER A 229 -2.55 -2.53 -22.88
C SER A 229 -2.80 -3.10 -24.29
N LYS A 230 -3.77 -4.00 -24.39
CA LYS A 230 -4.31 -4.45 -25.68
C LYS A 230 -5.32 -3.44 -26.22
N LEU A 231 -6.15 -2.91 -25.33
CA LEU A 231 -7.13 -1.89 -25.63
C LEU A 231 -7.02 -0.75 -24.61
N LEU A 232 -6.76 0.47 -25.10
CA LEU A 232 -6.85 1.69 -24.32
C LEU A 232 -7.93 2.59 -24.89
N ARG A 233 -8.89 2.97 -24.09
CA ARG A 233 -9.86 4.02 -24.42
C ARG A 233 -9.41 5.30 -23.73
N LEU A 234 -9.15 6.35 -24.50
CA LEU A 234 -8.64 7.61 -23.92
C LEU A 234 -9.63 8.23 -22.92
N GLU A 235 -10.91 7.95 -23.07
CA GLU A 235 -11.93 8.39 -22.10
C GLU A 235 -11.76 7.76 -20.70
N ASP A 236 -11.11 6.60 -20.59
CA ASP A 236 -10.85 5.93 -19.32
C ASP A 236 -9.65 6.53 -18.55
N LEU A 237 -8.84 7.36 -19.19
CA LEU A 237 -7.72 8.06 -18.54
C LEU A 237 -8.14 9.36 -17.83
N GLY A 238 -9.42 9.70 -17.89
CA GLY A 238 -9.97 10.89 -17.28
C GLY A 238 -9.49 12.21 -17.91
N PRO A 239 -9.66 13.35 -17.23
CA PRO A 239 -9.40 14.69 -17.78
C PRO A 239 -7.96 14.93 -18.25
N VAL A 240 -7.00 14.11 -17.80
CA VAL A 240 -5.57 14.26 -18.15
C VAL A 240 -5.28 14.12 -19.65
N VAL A 241 -6.16 13.47 -20.42
CA VAL A 241 -5.92 13.18 -21.84
C VAL A 241 -7.11 13.62 -22.74
N GLY A 242 -7.94 14.53 -22.27
CA GLY A 242 -9.03 15.06 -23.10
C GLY A 242 -10.35 14.32 -22.97
N ALA A 243 -10.51 13.49 -21.98
CA ALA A 243 -11.78 12.90 -21.65
C ALA A 243 -12.69 13.92 -20.94
N LYS A 244 -14.00 13.82 -21.17
CA LYS A 244 -15.01 14.70 -20.56
C LYS A 244 -14.86 14.66 -19.03
N SER A 245 -14.79 15.85 -18.42
CA SER A 245 -15.07 16.00 -16.99
C SER A 245 -16.43 15.36 -16.70
N ASN A 246 -16.54 14.58 -15.62
CA ASN A 246 -17.83 14.04 -15.14
C ASN A 246 -18.80 15.15 -14.65
N ASN A 247 -18.50 16.41 -14.93
CA ASN A 247 -19.35 17.54 -14.61
C ASN A 247 -20.39 17.74 -15.75
N PRO A 248 -21.70 17.50 -15.49
CA PRO A 248 -22.74 17.54 -16.54
C PRO A 248 -22.96 18.93 -17.17
N ASP A 249 -22.42 19.99 -16.59
CA ASP A 249 -22.68 21.37 -17.00
C ASP A 249 -21.71 21.94 -18.06
N LYS A 250 -20.67 21.18 -18.45
CA LYS A 250 -19.69 21.66 -19.44
C LYS A 250 -19.87 21.01 -20.81
N LYS A 251 -20.41 21.77 -21.77
CA LYS A 251 -20.53 21.38 -23.19
C LYS A 251 -19.16 21.46 -23.88
N GLN A 252 -18.66 20.33 -24.35
CA GLN A 252 -17.45 20.25 -25.18
C GLN A 252 -17.73 20.72 -26.60
N ARG A 253 -16.88 21.58 -27.17
CA ARG A 253 -16.98 21.98 -28.57
C ARG A 253 -16.48 20.85 -29.48
N ALA A 254 -17.27 20.47 -30.45
CA ALA A 254 -16.91 19.44 -31.43
C ALA A 254 -15.72 19.89 -32.29
N GLY A 255 -14.70 19.01 -32.44
CA GLY A 255 -13.63 19.19 -33.43
C GLY A 255 -12.23 19.42 -32.88
N LYS A 256 -11.98 19.46 -31.54
CA LYS A 256 -10.63 19.57 -30.98
C LYS A 256 -10.15 18.24 -30.40
N VAL A 257 -8.89 17.94 -30.66
CA VAL A 257 -8.21 16.72 -30.17
C VAL A 257 -7.83 16.84 -28.71
N LEU A 258 -7.56 18.05 -28.22
CA LEU A 258 -7.23 18.35 -26.83
C LEU A 258 -8.43 18.98 -26.10
N PRO A 259 -8.59 18.75 -24.79
CA PRO A 259 -9.65 19.36 -24.01
C PRO A 259 -9.47 20.88 -23.92
N ASP A 260 -10.58 21.61 -23.90
CA ASP A 260 -10.58 23.04 -23.60
C ASP A 260 -10.44 23.34 -22.09
N ASP A 261 -10.59 22.33 -21.23
CA ASP A 261 -10.39 22.47 -19.78
C ASP A 261 -8.89 22.44 -19.44
N PRO A 262 -8.40 23.34 -18.59
CA PRO A 262 -7.02 23.28 -18.14
C PRO A 262 -6.76 21.98 -17.38
N PHE A 263 -5.57 21.42 -17.58
CA PHE A 263 -5.12 20.26 -16.80
C PHE A 263 -5.07 20.63 -15.32
N ASP A 264 -5.59 19.76 -14.45
CA ASP A 264 -5.37 19.92 -13.01
C ASP A 264 -3.90 19.58 -12.67
N THR A 265 -3.08 20.61 -12.66
CA THR A 265 -1.65 20.52 -12.33
C THR A 265 -1.36 20.72 -10.84
N SER A 266 -2.40 20.89 -10.01
CA SER A 266 -2.28 21.24 -8.60
C SER A 266 -1.47 20.24 -7.75
N ARG A 267 -1.25 19.03 -8.27
CA ARG A 267 -0.48 17.98 -7.60
C ARG A 267 0.78 17.57 -8.33
N TRP A 268 1.11 18.19 -9.45
CA TRP A 268 2.27 17.82 -10.25
C TRP A 268 3.60 18.12 -9.56
N ASP A 269 3.59 19.03 -8.61
CA ASP A 269 4.73 19.36 -7.74
C ASP A 269 4.97 18.33 -6.62
N LYS A 270 4.10 17.34 -6.45
CA LYS A 270 4.17 16.37 -5.35
C LYS A 270 4.98 15.13 -5.66
N MET A 271 5.18 14.80 -6.94
CA MET A 271 5.83 13.56 -7.36
C MET A 271 6.45 13.71 -8.74
N ASP A 272 7.62 13.14 -8.94
CA ASP A 272 8.22 12.96 -10.25
C ASP A 272 7.77 11.64 -10.89
N LEU A 273 7.81 11.54 -12.22
CA LEU A 273 7.29 10.43 -12.99
C LEU A 273 8.23 10.06 -14.12
N ASP A 274 8.40 8.76 -14.40
CA ASP A 274 9.15 8.22 -15.54
C ASP A 274 8.46 6.92 -15.98
N LEU A 275 7.46 7.05 -16.86
CA LEU A 275 6.60 5.93 -17.27
C LEU A 275 6.66 5.71 -18.78
N GLN A 276 6.95 4.47 -19.16
CA GLN A 276 6.83 3.99 -20.52
C GLN A 276 5.49 3.28 -20.72
N TYR A 277 4.84 3.57 -21.83
CA TYR A 277 3.55 2.96 -22.17
C TYR A 277 3.58 2.41 -23.60
N THR A 278 2.98 1.22 -23.77
CA THR A 278 2.77 0.60 -25.09
C THR A 278 1.34 0.09 -25.19
N GLY A 279 0.57 0.62 -26.14
CA GLY A 279 -0.80 0.19 -26.43
C GLY A 279 -0.90 -0.45 -27.81
N GLN A 280 -1.70 -1.52 -27.96
CA GLN A 280 -1.93 -2.17 -29.25
C GLN A 280 -3.06 -1.50 -30.02
N ARG A 281 -4.14 -1.13 -29.34
CA ARG A 281 -5.30 -0.45 -29.92
C ARG A 281 -5.73 0.68 -29.01
N ILE A 282 -5.82 1.88 -29.59
CA ILE A 282 -6.20 3.09 -28.88
C ILE A 282 -7.53 3.60 -29.46
N GLU A 283 -8.58 3.56 -28.66
CA GLU A 283 -9.88 4.11 -29.03
C GLU A 283 -9.99 5.55 -28.56
N ARG A 284 -10.41 6.41 -29.49
CA ARG A 284 -10.64 7.83 -29.24
C ARG A 284 -12.11 8.15 -29.50
N PRO A 285 -12.75 9.01 -28.68
CA PRO A 285 -14.10 9.46 -28.94
C PRO A 285 -14.20 10.12 -30.32
N GLN A 286 -15.15 9.68 -31.11
CA GLN A 286 -15.47 10.28 -32.42
C GLN A 286 -14.30 10.34 -33.45
N ALA A 287 -13.29 9.50 -33.30
CA ALA A 287 -12.15 9.42 -34.20
C ALA A 287 -11.79 7.97 -34.53
N VAL A 288 -11.05 7.78 -35.62
CA VAL A 288 -10.57 6.46 -36.04
C VAL A 288 -9.61 5.94 -34.95
N PRO A 289 -9.74 4.67 -34.52
CA PRO A 289 -8.78 4.05 -33.62
C PRO A 289 -7.36 4.09 -34.19
N LEU A 290 -6.38 4.14 -33.31
CA LEU A 290 -4.96 3.98 -33.66
C LEU A 290 -4.54 2.54 -33.36
N ASP A 291 -3.77 1.94 -34.27
CA ASP A 291 -3.26 0.57 -34.16
C ASP A 291 -1.82 0.57 -33.66
N SER A 292 -1.52 1.12 -32.64
CA SER A 292 -0.32 1.15 -31.82
C SER A 292 -0.05 2.54 -31.26
N LEU A 293 0.43 2.58 -30.06
CA LEU A 293 0.92 3.79 -29.42
C LEU A 293 2.11 3.44 -28.54
N ARG A 294 3.21 4.14 -28.71
CA ARG A 294 4.31 4.15 -27.75
C ARG A 294 4.44 5.55 -27.20
N ALA A 295 4.48 5.66 -25.89
CA ALA A 295 4.61 6.93 -25.21
C ALA A 295 5.59 6.79 -24.04
N HIS A 296 6.41 7.81 -23.84
CA HIS A 296 7.24 7.93 -22.67
C HIS A 296 6.90 9.25 -21.99
N ALA A 297 6.36 9.16 -20.79
CA ALA A 297 5.96 10.29 -19.96
C ALA A 297 7.01 10.52 -18.88
N VAL A 298 7.64 11.67 -18.91
CA VAL A 298 8.58 12.12 -17.86
C VAL A 298 8.05 13.39 -17.25
N MET A 299 7.83 13.36 -15.94
CA MET A 299 7.49 14.55 -15.16
C MET A 299 8.63 14.85 -14.19
N ASP A 300 9.22 16.00 -14.34
CA ASP A 300 10.28 16.53 -13.49
C ASP A 300 9.92 17.94 -13.10
N ASN A 301 9.93 18.22 -11.80
CA ASN A 301 9.63 19.55 -11.24
C ASN A 301 8.36 20.19 -11.82
N ALA A 302 7.25 19.44 -11.81
CA ALA A 302 5.95 19.85 -12.35
C ALA A 302 5.94 20.12 -13.87
N GLN A 303 6.98 19.71 -14.60
CA GLN A 303 7.04 19.80 -16.06
C GLN A 303 6.85 18.41 -16.66
N LEU A 304 5.73 18.20 -17.36
CA LEU A 304 5.46 16.97 -18.09
C LEU A 304 6.02 17.05 -19.50
N LYS A 305 6.84 16.06 -19.88
CA LYS A 305 7.32 15.83 -21.24
C LYS A 305 6.78 14.49 -21.72
N LEU A 306 6.24 14.48 -22.93
CA LEU A 306 5.80 13.27 -23.64
C LEU A 306 6.65 13.13 -24.89
N ALA A 307 7.54 12.13 -24.96
CA ALA A 307 8.38 11.85 -26.12
C ALA A 307 9.00 10.44 -26.03
N PRO A 308 9.05 9.68 -27.15
CA PRO A 308 8.30 9.93 -28.37
C PRO A 308 6.82 9.62 -28.20
N LEU A 309 6.01 10.06 -29.16
CA LEU A 309 4.64 9.61 -29.42
C LEU A 309 4.67 8.99 -30.82
N ASP A 310 4.80 7.65 -30.89
CA ASP A 310 4.86 6.88 -32.14
C ASP A 310 3.63 5.98 -32.28
#